data_17ca0b26f7c526fbafc6654c9bad652c
#
_entry.id   17ca0b26f7c526fbafc6654c9bad652c
#
_cell.length_a   1.000
_cell.length_b   1.000
_cell.length_c   1.000
_cell.angle_alpha   90.00
_cell.angle_beta   90.00
_cell.angle_gamma   90.00
#
_symmetry.space_group_name_H-M   'P 1'
#
loop_
_entity.id
_entity.type
_entity.pdbx_description
1 polymer ?
#
loop_
_entity_poly.entity_id
_entity_poly.type
_entity_poly.pdbx_seq_one_letter_code
_entity_poly.pdbx_strand_id
1 'polypeptide(L)'
;VTIGTYPEFSQREISTSELDELSTNELIYITEEILAKHGLIFFNNETRDMFNHKKWYIPLNYRVNDLLTKIERNNLDKIYKYF
;
A
#
# COMPACT_ATOMS: atom_id res chain seq x y z
N VAL A 1 5.27 -14.48 -7.86
CA VAL A 1 3.89 -14.06 -8.05
C VAL A 1 3.74 -12.60 -7.67
N THR A 2 3.18 -11.82 -8.56
CA THR A 2 2.97 -10.40 -8.37
C THR A 2 1.58 -10.16 -7.79
N ILE A 3 1.50 -9.44 -6.67
CA ILE A 3 0.25 -9.16 -5.98
C ILE A 3 -0.05 -7.66 -6.06
N GLY A 4 -1.27 -7.31 -6.42
CA GLY A 4 -1.76 -5.94 -6.40
C GLY A 4 -1.56 -5.20 -7.70
N THR A 5 -2.01 -3.93 -7.73
CA THR A 5 -1.95 -3.07 -8.90
C THR A 5 -0.57 -2.39 -9.04
N TYR A 6 0.09 -2.15 -7.91
CA TYR A 6 1.39 -1.48 -7.86
C TYR A 6 2.41 -2.35 -7.11
N PRO A 7 2.73 -3.54 -7.62
CA PRO A 7 3.60 -4.48 -6.91
C PRO A 7 5.03 -3.97 -6.75
N GLU A 8 5.48 -3.07 -7.62
CA GLU A 8 6.83 -2.51 -7.58
C GLU A 8 7.14 -1.79 -6.28
N PHE A 9 6.12 -1.26 -5.60
CA PHE A 9 6.30 -0.56 -4.33
C PHE A 9 6.72 -1.49 -3.18
N SER A 10 6.61 -2.80 -3.39
CA SER A 10 7.10 -3.81 -2.45
C SER A 10 8.39 -4.48 -2.93
N GLN A 11 8.84 -4.17 -4.15
CA GLN A 11 9.96 -4.85 -4.78
C GLN A 11 11.23 -4.00 -4.85
N ARG A 12 11.08 -2.69 -5.02
CA ARG A 12 12.21 -1.77 -5.14
C ARG A 12 11.84 -0.40 -4.59
N GLU A 13 12.86 0.41 -4.32
CA GLU A 13 12.63 1.78 -3.92
C GLU A 13 12.19 2.61 -5.12
N ILE A 14 11.14 3.42 -4.91
CA ILE A 14 10.56 4.25 -5.94
C ILE A 14 11.19 5.64 -5.86
N SER A 15 11.53 6.23 -7.02
CA SER A 15 12.13 7.56 -7.05
C SER A 15 11.05 8.64 -6.88
N THR A 16 11.49 9.82 -6.45
CA THR A 16 10.60 10.99 -6.34
C THR A 16 9.99 11.34 -7.69
N SER A 17 10.77 11.20 -8.78
CA SER A 17 10.26 11.46 -10.13
C SER A 17 9.09 10.58 -10.50
N GLU A 18 9.13 9.32 -10.10
CA GLU A 18 8.02 8.38 -10.34
C GLU A 18 6.78 8.78 -9.55
N LEU A 19 6.97 9.24 -8.31
CA LEU A 19 5.85 9.67 -7.47
C LEU A 19 5.21 10.95 -7.99
N ASP A 20 6.00 11.84 -8.57
CA ASP A 20 5.50 13.11 -9.12
C ASP A 20 4.50 12.90 -10.27
N GLU A 21 4.56 11.76 -10.94
CA GLU A 21 3.65 11.43 -12.04
C GLU A 21 2.31 10.86 -11.57
N LEU A 22 2.19 10.57 -10.29
CA LEU A 22 0.99 9.95 -9.73
C LEU A 22 0.07 11.00 -9.12
N SER A 23 -1.24 10.78 -9.24
CA SER A 23 -2.22 11.65 -8.60
C SER A 23 -2.28 11.37 -7.09
N THR A 24 -2.87 12.30 -6.34
CA THR A 24 -3.08 12.13 -4.90
C THR A 24 -3.89 10.87 -4.62
N ASN A 25 -4.93 10.62 -5.41
CA ASN A 25 -5.76 9.42 -5.24
C ASN A 25 -4.97 8.14 -5.48
N GLU A 26 -4.08 8.15 -6.46
CA GLU A 26 -3.22 7.01 -6.72
C GLU A 26 -2.25 6.76 -5.57
N LEU A 27 -1.67 7.82 -5.01
CA LEU A 27 -0.76 7.71 -3.87
C LEU A 27 -1.48 7.15 -2.63
N ILE A 28 -2.70 7.59 -2.38
CA ILE A 28 -3.51 7.07 -1.28
C ILE A 28 -3.78 5.59 -1.48
N TYR A 29 -4.18 5.20 -2.69
CA TYR A 29 -4.46 3.79 -2.99
C TYR A 29 -3.21 2.92 -2.81
N ILE A 30 -2.05 3.40 -3.28
CA ILE A 30 -0.78 2.66 -3.15
C ILE A 30 -0.45 2.42 -1.67
N THR A 31 -0.62 3.44 -0.84
CA THR A 31 -0.40 3.33 0.60
C THR A 31 -1.29 2.24 1.20
N GLU A 32 -2.58 2.27 0.86
CA GLU A 32 -3.54 1.29 1.35
C GLU A 32 -3.21 -0.12 0.84
N GLU A 33 -2.80 -0.23 -0.41
CA GLU A 33 -2.46 -1.54 -1.01
C GLU A 33 -1.25 -2.17 -0.32
N ILE A 34 -0.21 -1.39 -0.02
CA ILE A 34 0.96 -1.90 0.69
C ILE A 34 0.54 -2.48 2.04
N LEU A 35 -0.30 -1.75 2.76
CA LEU A 35 -0.78 -2.19 4.07
C LEU A 35 -1.70 -3.42 3.94
N ALA A 36 -2.55 -3.45 2.91
CA ALA A 36 -3.47 -4.56 2.67
C ALA A 36 -2.72 -5.86 2.35
N LYS A 37 -1.58 -5.78 1.69
CA LYS A 37 -0.77 -6.97 1.39
C LYS A 37 -0.32 -7.69 2.65
N HIS A 38 -0.21 -6.98 3.76
CA HIS A 38 0.15 -7.56 5.05
C HIS A 38 -1.06 -7.90 5.90
N GLY A 39 -2.26 -7.78 5.32
CA GLY A 39 -3.49 -8.19 5.97
C GLY A 39 -4.08 -7.15 6.91
N LEU A 40 -3.82 -5.86 6.69
CA LEU A 40 -4.41 -4.83 7.53
C LEU A 40 -5.94 -4.86 7.44
N ILE A 41 -6.59 -4.81 8.60
CA ILE A 41 -8.04 -4.70 8.70
C ILE A 41 -8.37 -3.22 8.74
N PHE A 42 -9.03 -2.73 7.69
CA PHE A 42 -9.36 -1.31 7.56
C PHE A 42 -10.62 -0.99 8.35
N PHE A 43 -10.61 0.16 9.03
CA PHE A 43 -11.80 0.62 9.76
C PHE A 43 -12.80 1.32 8.83
N ASN A 44 -12.33 1.89 7.74
CA ASN A 44 -13.19 2.54 6.76
C ASN A 44 -13.91 1.47 5.94
N ASN A 45 -15.24 1.53 5.90
CA ASN A 45 -16.06 0.53 5.21
C ASN A 45 -15.79 0.48 3.70
N GLU A 46 -15.61 1.64 3.08
CA GLU A 46 -15.38 1.72 1.63
C GLU A 46 -14.05 1.07 1.26
N THR A 47 -12.99 1.37 2.03
CA THR A 47 -11.68 0.79 1.81
C THR A 47 -11.72 -0.71 2.04
N ARG A 48 -12.38 -1.15 3.12
CA ARG A 48 -12.52 -2.56 3.44
C ARG A 48 -13.23 -3.32 2.33
N ASP A 49 -14.34 -2.77 1.83
CA ASP A 49 -15.11 -3.40 0.76
C ASP A 49 -14.30 -3.49 -0.52
N MET A 50 -13.54 -2.45 -0.85
CA MET A 50 -12.69 -2.43 -2.03
C MET A 50 -11.67 -3.56 -1.99
N PHE A 51 -10.98 -3.74 -0.87
CA PHE A 51 -9.97 -4.80 -0.75
C PHE A 51 -10.57 -6.18 -0.58
N ASN A 52 -11.76 -6.30 0.00
CA ASN A 52 -12.43 -7.59 0.13
C ASN A 52 -12.74 -8.23 -1.24
N HIS A 53 -12.80 -7.45 -2.31
CA HIS A 53 -12.98 -7.96 -3.66
C HIS A 53 -11.67 -8.47 -4.28
N LYS A 54 -10.54 -8.22 -3.64
CA LYS A 54 -9.23 -8.71 -4.12
C LYS A 54 -8.99 -10.12 -3.62
N LYS A 55 -8.68 -11.03 -4.52
CA LYS A 55 -8.47 -12.44 -4.17
C LYS A 55 -7.28 -12.66 -3.25
N TRP A 56 -6.28 -11.79 -3.33
CA TRP A 56 -5.08 -11.91 -2.52
C TRP A 56 -5.22 -11.31 -1.13
N TYR A 57 -6.24 -10.52 -0.88
CA TYR A 57 -6.42 -9.84 0.39
C TYR A 57 -7.02 -10.79 1.44
N ILE A 58 -6.31 -10.92 2.57
CA ILE A 58 -6.76 -11.71 3.70
C ILE A 58 -6.63 -10.83 4.95
N PRO A 59 -7.75 -10.36 5.53
CA PRO A 59 -7.68 -9.50 6.73
C PRO A 59 -7.23 -10.33 7.94
N LEU A 60 -6.08 -9.98 8.50
CA LEU A 60 -5.46 -10.72 9.59
C LEU A 60 -5.12 -9.88 10.80
N ASN A 61 -4.75 -8.62 10.59
CA ASN A 61 -4.15 -7.79 11.63
C ASN A 61 -4.72 -6.39 11.65
N TYR A 62 -4.88 -5.84 12.86
CA TYR A 62 -5.25 -4.43 13.02
C TYR A 62 -4.03 -3.51 12.91
N ARG A 63 -2.82 -4.06 13.02
CA ARG A 63 -1.57 -3.32 12.89
C ARG A 63 -0.59 -4.14 12.06
N VAL A 64 0.03 -3.51 11.08
CA VAL A 64 0.97 -4.17 10.18
C VAL A 64 2.33 -3.48 10.11
N ASN A 65 2.57 -2.43 10.89
CA ASN A 65 3.81 -1.67 10.83
C ASN A 65 5.05 -2.53 11.00
N ASP A 66 4.99 -3.53 11.87
CA ASP A 66 6.12 -4.43 12.13
C ASP A 66 6.32 -5.46 11.02
N LEU A 67 5.35 -5.60 10.12
CA LEU A 67 5.39 -6.56 9.02
C LEU A 67 5.94 -5.94 7.73
N LEU A 68 6.02 -4.62 7.66
CA LEU A 68 6.51 -3.92 6.46
C LEU A 68 7.98 -4.21 6.23
N THR A 69 8.33 -4.46 4.96
CA THR A 69 9.73 -4.58 4.59
C THR A 69 10.40 -3.21 4.62
N LYS A 70 11.73 -3.18 4.62
CA LYS A 70 12.48 -1.93 4.56
C LYS A 70 12.14 -1.13 3.30
N ILE A 71 12.00 -1.82 2.16
CA ILE A 71 11.64 -1.20 0.89
C ILE A 71 10.27 -0.54 0.99
N GLU A 72 9.28 -1.27 1.50
CA GLU A 72 7.92 -0.76 1.65
C GLU A 72 7.89 0.45 2.59
N ARG A 73 8.60 0.37 3.71
CA ARG A 73 8.67 1.46 4.68
C ARG A 73 9.29 2.71 4.07
N ASN A 74 10.37 2.55 3.32
CA ASN A 74 11.03 3.68 2.66
C ASN A 74 10.10 4.32 1.62
N ASN A 75 9.38 3.52 0.86
CA ASN A 75 8.43 4.02 -0.13
C ASN A 75 7.26 4.75 0.53
N LEU A 76 6.74 4.22 1.61
CA LEU A 76 5.66 4.89 2.36
C LEU A 76 6.13 6.23 2.92
N ASP A 77 7.34 6.30 3.46
CA ASP A 77 7.90 7.55 3.98
C ASP A 77 7.97 8.62 2.91
N LYS A 78 8.35 8.24 1.69
CA LYS A 78 8.38 9.17 0.56
C LYS A 78 6.98 9.65 0.17
N ILE A 79 6.02 8.72 0.12
CA ILE A 79 4.64 9.06 -0.22
C ILE A 79 4.04 10.02 0.80
N TYR A 80 4.28 9.78 2.09
CA TYR A 80 3.73 10.63 3.15
C TYR A 80 4.18 12.09 3.06
N LYS A 81 5.31 12.36 2.42
CA LYS A 81 5.78 13.73 2.21
C LYS A 81 4.96 14.51 1.18
N TYR A 82 4.11 13.81 0.42
CA TYR A 82 3.25 14.43 -0.58
C TYR A 82 1.88 14.83 -0.01
N PHE A 83 1.59 14.46 1.21
CA PHE A 83 0.27 14.72 1.84
C PHE A 83 0.26 15.95 2.75
#